data_248188cb2dcf178e944f428655654c13
#
_entry.id   248188cb2dcf178e944f428655654c13
#
_cell.length_a   1.000
_cell.length_b   1.000
_cell.length_c   1.000
_cell.angle_alpha   90.00
_cell.angle_beta   90.00
_cell.angle_gamma   90.00
#
_symmetry.space_group_name_H-M   'P 1'
#
loop_
_entity.id
_entity.type
_entity.pdbx_description
1 polymer ?
#
loop_
_entity_poly.entity_id
_entity_poly.type
_entity_poly.pdbx_seq_one_letter_code
_entity_poly.pdbx_strand_id
1 'polypeptide(L)'
;MNRSPEPPESCTPASDDDVRAVRHFDEAALEALAQRIKTWGRELGFSAVGISDTDLTAAEAGLAAWLEAGCHGEMDYMAKHGMKRARPAELVAGTLRVITVRIAYLPAETLTGKRVESHTATTSNLAGSAVQTGPYDWRAQENQRLADPSAAVVSIYARGRDYHKVMRNRLQQLAEKIEAQIGAFGFRVFTDSAPVLEVELAQKAGIGWRGKHTLLLQRDAGSLFFLGEIYVDVPLPTDAQTAPERAPETPGAHCGSCTRCIEACPTGAIVEPYRVDARRCISYLTIELKGSIPQDLRPLIGNRVYGCDDCQTVCPWNKFAQAAPVADFDVRHGLDRATLVDLFAWSADDFDTRMQGSAIRRIGYESWLRNLAVGMGNALRADRASLSADARVAIVDALRERAGDASAIVREHVEWALEAA
;
A
#
# COMPACT_ATOMS: atom_id res chain seq x y z
N MET A 1 -27.66 40.36 -23.78
CA MET A 1 -26.46 40.43 -24.65
C MET A 1 -25.25 40.22 -23.79
N ASN A 2 -24.84 38.99 -23.67
CA ASN A 2 -23.67 38.61 -22.88
C ASN A 2 -22.65 37.99 -23.88
N ARG A 3 -21.53 38.66 -24.11
CA ARG A 3 -20.43 38.18 -24.94
C ARG A 3 -19.52 37.31 -24.05
N SER A 4 -19.36 36.06 -24.42
CA SER A 4 -18.34 35.18 -23.90
C SER A 4 -16.94 35.69 -24.32
N PRO A 5 -15.90 35.59 -23.49
CA PRO A 5 -14.54 35.93 -23.90
C PRO A 5 -13.94 34.83 -24.77
N GLU A 6 -13.27 35.26 -25.84
CA GLU A 6 -12.49 34.44 -26.74
C GLU A 6 -11.28 33.78 -26.01
N PRO A 7 -10.85 32.60 -26.44
CA PRO A 7 -9.67 31.96 -25.89
C PRO A 7 -8.40 32.66 -26.38
N PRO A 8 -7.31 32.68 -25.59
CA PRO A 8 -6.05 33.30 -26.00
C PRO A 8 -5.38 32.51 -27.11
N GLU A 9 -4.75 33.28 -28.01
CA GLU A 9 -4.08 32.86 -29.24
C GLU A 9 -2.98 31.81 -28.98
N SER A 10 -2.88 30.91 -29.94
CA SER A 10 -1.89 29.89 -30.24
C SER A 10 -0.49 30.13 -29.68
N CYS A 11 -0.10 29.24 -28.71
CA CYS A 11 1.29 28.86 -28.51
C CYS A 11 1.78 28.13 -29.78
N THR A 12 2.67 28.73 -30.51
CA THR A 12 3.48 28.09 -31.55
C THR A 12 4.23 26.91 -30.93
N PRO A 13 4.23 25.72 -31.55
CA PRO A 13 5.07 24.63 -31.08
C PRO A 13 6.53 25.03 -31.24
N ALA A 14 7.31 24.95 -30.16
CA ALA A 14 8.75 25.05 -30.22
C ALA A 14 9.27 23.98 -31.20
N SER A 15 10.15 24.39 -32.09
CA SER A 15 10.75 23.54 -33.11
C SER A 15 11.44 22.34 -32.47
N ASP A 16 11.21 21.15 -33.06
CA ASP A 16 11.77 19.84 -32.70
C ASP A 16 13.32 19.72 -32.84
N ASP A 17 14.01 20.83 -32.96
CA ASP A 17 15.46 20.93 -33.21
C ASP A 17 16.30 21.34 -31.99
N ASP A 18 15.77 21.30 -30.77
CA ASP A 18 16.65 21.34 -29.59
C ASP A 18 17.33 19.95 -29.44
N VAL A 19 18.40 19.80 -30.24
CA VAL A 19 19.36 18.71 -30.16
C VAL A 19 19.76 18.53 -28.72
N ARG A 20 19.19 17.50 -28.04
CA ARG A 20 19.68 17.01 -26.73
C ARG A 20 21.16 16.74 -26.94
N ALA A 21 22.03 17.63 -26.47
CA ALA A 21 23.46 17.42 -26.46
C ALA A 21 23.73 16.05 -25.86
N VAL A 22 24.31 15.13 -26.61
CA VAL A 22 24.71 13.81 -26.14
C VAL A 22 25.67 14.03 -24.99
N ARG A 23 25.20 13.87 -23.77
CA ARG A 23 26.04 14.01 -22.60
C ARG A 23 27.03 12.86 -22.61
N HIS A 24 28.28 13.19 -22.73
CA HIS A 24 29.37 12.25 -22.52
C HIS A 24 29.59 12.10 -21.00
N PHE A 25 29.05 11.03 -20.44
CA PHE A 25 29.40 10.65 -19.08
C PHE A 25 30.61 9.72 -19.12
N ASP A 26 31.61 10.06 -18.36
CA ASP A 26 32.69 9.16 -17.99
C ASP A 26 32.13 8.08 -17.04
N GLU A 27 32.56 6.84 -17.17
CA GLU A 27 32.11 5.70 -16.38
C GLU A 27 32.33 5.93 -14.87
N ALA A 28 33.48 6.47 -14.48
CA ALA A 28 33.77 6.81 -13.09
C ALA A 28 32.84 7.89 -12.54
N ALA A 29 32.46 8.86 -13.39
CA ALA A 29 31.49 9.91 -12.99
C ALA A 29 30.10 9.32 -12.79
N LEU A 30 29.67 8.36 -13.62
CA LEU A 30 28.39 7.65 -13.44
C LEU A 30 28.36 6.79 -12.18
N GLU A 31 29.46 6.08 -11.87
CA GLU A 31 29.59 5.32 -10.63
C GLU A 31 29.52 6.23 -9.41
N ALA A 32 30.25 7.35 -9.43
CA ALA A 32 30.21 8.35 -8.35
C ALA A 32 28.79 8.94 -8.20
N LEU A 33 28.08 9.20 -9.28
CA LEU A 33 26.71 9.68 -9.26
C LEU A 33 25.78 8.62 -8.65
N ALA A 34 25.88 7.36 -9.06
CA ALA A 34 25.07 6.27 -8.50
C ALA A 34 25.25 6.14 -6.98
N GLN A 35 26.47 6.28 -6.46
CA GLN A 35 26.72 6.26 -5.02
C GLN A 35 26.13 7.48 -4.30
N ARG A 36 26.19 8.67 -4.92
CA ARG A 36 25.53 9.87 -4.37
C ARG A 36 24.02 9.72 -4.34
N ILE A 37 23.40 9.19 -5.39
CA ILE A 37 21.96 8.92 -5.44
C ILE A 37 21.54 8.03 -4.27
N LYS A 38 22.30 6.96 -4.00
CA LYS A 38 22.05 6.07 -2.85
C LYS A 38 22.21 6.81 -1.51
N THR A 39 23.14 7.73 -1.40
CA THR A 39 23.35 8.54 -0.18
C THR A 39 22.21 9.53 0.01
N TRP A 40 21.86 10.30 -1.03
CA TRP A 40 20.73 11.23 -0.98
C TRP A 40 19.40 10.55 -0.70
N GLY A 41 19.21 9.35 -1.26
CA GLY A 41 18.03 8.54 -0.96
C GLY A 41 17.93 8.22 0.54
N ARG A 42 19.03 7.82 1.18
CA ARG A 42 19.07 7.58 2.63
C ARG A 42 18.78 8.84 3.45
N GLU A 43 19.35 9.98 3.05
CA GLU A 43 19.08 11.29 3.68
C GLU A 43 17.60 11.69 3.59
N LEU A 44 16.93 11.30 2.51
CA LEU A 44 15.49 11.50 2.30
C LEU A 44 14.62 10.46 3.03
N GLY A 45 15.21 9.55 3.81
CA GLY A 45 14.52 8.54 4.59
C GLY A 45 14.23 7.23 3.85
N PHE A 46 14.69 7.05 2.61
CA PHE A 46 14.59 5.75 1.95
C PHE A 46 15.55 4.74 2.59
N SER A 47 15.02 3.58 2.98
CA SER A 47 15.81 2.54 3.64
C SER A 47 16.67 1.73 2.65
N ALA A 48 16.32 1.72 1.37
CA ALA A 48 17.15 1.20 0.30
C ALA A 48 16.91 1.96 -1.00
N VAL A 49 17.95 2.00 -1.83
CA VAL A 49 17.94 2.54 -3.19
C VAL A 49 18.73 1.58 -4.07
N GLY A 50 18.14 1.17 -5.18
CA GLY A 50 18.77 0.31 -6.16
C GLY A 50 18.55 0.81 -7.58
N ILE A 51 19.43 0.44 -8.50
CA ILE A 51 19.39 0.85 -9.90
C ILE A 51 19.33 -0.39 -10.77
N SER A 52 18.32 -0.45 -11.65
CA SER A 52 18.16 -1.52 -12.62
C SER A 52 18.13 -0.99 -14.05
N ASP A 53 18.28 -1.88 -15.02
CA ASP A 53 17.91 -1.63 -16.40
C ASP A 53 16.38 -1.72 -16.59
N THR A 54 15.89 -1.57 -17.80
CA THR A 54 14.46 -1.50 -18.15
C THR A 54 13.89 -2.81 -18.69
N ASP A 55 14.68 -3.87 -18.75
CA ASP A 55 14.23 -5.17 -19.29
C ASP A 55 13.44 -5.96 -18.26
N LEU A 56 12.13 -6.05 -18.45
CA LEU A 56 11.19 -6.85 -17.67
C LEU A 56 10.49 -7.92 -18.53
N THR A 57 11.11 -8.33 -19.63
CA THR A 57 10.53 -9.33 -20.58
C THR A 57 10.09 -10.61 -19.87
N ALA A 58 10.85 -11.05 -18.86
CA ALA A 58 10.50 -12.25 -18.08
C ALA A 58 9.17 -12.14 -17.31
N ALA A 59 8.68 -10.92 -17.03
CA ALA A 59 7.43 -10.69 -16.33
C ALA A 59 6.21 -10.61 -17.27
N GLU A 60 6.41 -10.43 -18.58
CA GLU A 60 5.32 -10.19 -19.54
C GLU A 60 4.32 -11.33 -19.60
N ALA A 61 4.78 -12.58 -19.69
CA ALA A 61 3.91 -13.73 -19.79
C ALA A 61 3.03 -13.90 -18.54
N GLY A 62 3.59 -13.67 -17.35
CA GLY A 62 2.86 -13.72 -16.09
C GLY A 62 1.79 -12.63 -15.98
N LEU A 63 2.12 -11.40 -16.40
CA LEU A 63 1.18 -10.28 -16.43
C LEU A 63 0.05 -10.54 -17.43
N ALA A 64 0.37 -11.03 -18.63
CA ALA A 64 -0.63 -11.35 -19.65
C ALA A 64 -1.61 -12.42 -19.16
N ALA A 65 -1.12 -13.53 -18.62
CA ALA A 65 -1.94 -14.61 -18.09
C ALA A 65 -2.82 -14.17 -16.91
N TRP A 66 -2.31 -13.27 -16.07
CA TRP A 66 -3.08 -12.73 -14.94
C TRP A 66 -4.22 -11.80 -15.40
N LEU A 67 -3.97 -10.98 -16.43
CA LEU A 67 -4.96 -10.10 -17.03
C LEU A 67 -6.02 -10.91 -17.79
N GLU A 68 -5.61 -11.91 -18.58
CA GLU A 68 -6.50 -12.80 -19.33
C GLU A 68 -7.44 -13.59 -18.43
N ALA A 69 -6.95 -14.03 -17.27
CA ALA A 69 -7.77 -14.71 -16.26
C ALA A 69 -8.72 -13.75 -15.50
N GLY A 70 -8.71 -12.44 -15.79
CA GLY A 70 -9.53 -11.44 -15.13
C GLY A 70 -9.23 -11.30 -13.64
N CYS A 71 -8.04 -11.70 -13.18
CA CYS A 71 -7.66 -11.65 -11.77
C CYS A 71 -7.58 -10.22 -11.20
N HIS A 72 -7.60 -9.20 -12.06
CA HIS A 72 -7.60 -7.79 -11.66
C HIS A 72 -8.99 -7.26 -11.22
N GLY A 73 -10.08 -8.02 -11.46
CA GLY A 73 -11.43 -7.57 -11.12
C GLY A 73 -11.79 -6.25 -11.80
N GLU A 74 -12.34 -5.29 -11.04
CA GLU A 74 -12.74 -3.96 -11.52
C GLU A 74 -11.57 -2.95 -11.65
N MET A 75 -10.33 -3.39 -11.42
CA MET A 75 -9.15 -2.53 -11.58
C MET A 75 -8.77 -2.39 -13.07
N ASP A 76 -9.65 -1.79 -13.88
CA ASP A 76 -9.46 -1.61 -15.33
C ASP A 76 -8.15 -0.91 -15.69
N TYR A 77 -7.65 -0.07 -14.77
CA TYR A 77 -6.34 0.59 -14.92
C TYR A 77 -5.19 -0.43 -15.00
N MET A 78 -5.36 -1.67 -14.53
CA MET A 78 -4.35 -2.71 -14.68
C MET A 78 -4.23 -3.17 -16.14
N ALA A 79 -5.35 -3.26 -16.85
CA ALA A 79 -5.39 -3.65 -18.26
C ALA A 79 -5.14 -2.47 -19.23
N LYS A 80 -5.54 -1.24 -18.83
CA LYS A 80 -5.55 -0.04 -19.67
C LYS A 80 -4.23 0.26 -20.40
N HIS A 81 -3.10 0.01 -19.77
CA HIS A 81 -1.78 0.26 -20.33
C HIS A 81 -1.14 -0.99 -20.95
N GLY A 82 -1.81 -2.15 -20.88
CA GLY A 82 -1.33 -3.42 -21.43
C GLY A 82 0.13 -3.71 -21.02
N MET A 83 0.91 -4.18 -21.96
CA MET A 83 2.31 -4.55 -21.74
C MET A 83 3.25 -3.38 -21.48
N LYS A 84 2.82 -2.11 -21.67
CA LYS A 84 3.66 -0.95 -21.27
C LYS A 84 4.04 -0.98 -19.78
N ARG A 85 3.24 -1.69 -18.94
CA ARG A 85 3.60 -1.95 -17.53
C ARG A 85 4.92 -2.67 -17.37
N ALA A 86 5.20 -3.62 -18.25
CA ALA A 86 6.43 -4.41 -18.27
C ALA A 86 7.51 -3.80 -19.18
N ARG A 87 7.26 -2.63 -19.78
CA ARG A 87 8.15 -2.01 -20.77
C ARG A 87 8.40 -0.56 -20.42
N PRO A 88 9.27 -0.28 -19.43
CA PRO A 88 9.52 1.07 -18.95
C PRO A 88 9.87 2.08 -20.06
N ALA A 89 10.67 1.70 -21.04
CA ALA A 89 11.04 2.57 -22.15
C ALA A 89 9.88 2.87 -23.14
N GLU A 90 8.86 2.01 -23.21
CA GLU A 90 7.62 2.28 -23.96
C GLU A 90 6.65 3.15 -23.16
N LEU A 91 6.68 3.04 -21.83
CA LEU A 91 5.87 3.88 -20.95
C LEU A 91 6.38 5.32 -20.90
N VAL A 92 7.69 5.48 -20.80
CA VAL A 92 8.39 6.77 -20.82
C VAL A 92 9.53 6.69 -21.82
N ALA A 93 9.35 7.31 -22.98
CA ALA A 93 10.36 7.30 -24.04
C ALA A 93 11.70 7.86 -23.54
N GLY A 94 12.80 7.22 -23.94
CA GLY A 94 14.14 7.62 -23.55
C GLY A 94 14.60 7.09 -22.18
N THR A 95 13.78 6.32 -21.48
CA THR A 95 14.21 5.70 -20.21
C THR A 95 15.33 4.68 -20.46
N LEU A 96 16.46 4.88 -19.80
CA LEU A 96 17.62 3.98 -19.85
C LEU A 96 17.78 3.16 -18.56
N ARG A 97 17.41 3.73 -17.42
CA ARG A 97 17.53 3.12 -16.09
C ARG A 97 16.34 3.44 -15.23
N VAL A 98 16.16 2.59 -14.22
CA VAL A 98 15.15 2.79 -13.17
C VAL A 98 15.85 2.82 -11.82
N ILE A 99 15.65 3.90 -11.08
CA ILE A 99 16.05 4.02 -9.68
C ILE A 99 14.85 3.59 -8.85
N THR A 100 14.95 2.45 -8.18
CA THR A 100 13.91 1.96 -7.27
C THR A 100 14.30 2.25 -5.83
N VAL A 101 13.34 2.70 -5.04
CA VAL A 101 13.52 3.00 -3.62
C VAL A 101 12.51 2.25 -2.77
N ARG A 102 12.83 2.01 -1.49
CA ARG A 102 11.86 1.57 -0.48
C ARG A 102 11.92 2.42 0.77
N ILE A 103 10.77 2.56 1.45
CA ILE A 103 10.65 3.23 2.75
C ILE A 103 9.76 2.42 3.68
N ALA A 104 10.24 2.10 4.89
CA ALA A 104 9.45 1.39 5.89
C ALA A 104 8.25 2.24 6.34
N TYR A 105 7.10 1.58 6.60
CA TYR A 105 5.88 2.27 7.03
C TYR A 105 5.36 1.80 8.39
N LEU A 106 5.97 0.79 9.01
CA LEU A 106 5.52 0.31 10.33
C LEU A 106 5.75 1.41 11.38
N PRO A 107 4.71 1.97 12.02
CA PRO A 107 4.89 3.01 13.03
C PRO A 107 5.78 2.53 14.18
N ALA A 108 6.66 3.40 14.67
CA ALA A 108 7.57 3.06 15.76
C ALA A 108 6.82 2.63 17.03
N GLU A 109 5.68 3.25 17.32
CA GLU A 109 4.80 2.85 18.43
C GLU A 109 4.26 1.42 18.24
N THR A 110 3.81 1.08 17.01
CA THR A 110 3.35 -0.27 16.70
C THR A 110 4.46 -1.29 16.83
N LEU A 111 5.69 -0.97 16.39
CA LEU A 111 6.82 -1.88 16.47
C LEU A 111 7.30 -2.13 17.89
N THR A 112 7.26 -1.12 18.77
CA THR A 112 7.87 -1.17 20.10
C THR A 112 6.88 -1.29 21.25
N GLY A 113 5.59 -1.05 21.01
CA GLY A 113 4.55 -0.95 22.05
C GLY A 113 4.67 0.27 22.95
N LYS A 114 5.64 1.15 22.70
CA LYS A 114 5.88 2.35 23.51
C LYS A 114 5.25 3.56 22.83
N ARG A 115 4.25 4.17 23.50
CA ARG A 115 3.68 5.44 23.02
C ARG A 115 4.65 6.59 23.30
N VAL A 116 4.84 7.44 22.30
CA VAL A 116 5.39 8.76 22.51
C VAL A 116 4.26 9.65 23.02
N GLU A 117 4.35 10.12 24.26
CA GLU A 117 3.37 11.04 24.82
C GLU A 117 3.39 12.34 24.02
N SER A 118 2.48 12.49 23.07
CA SER A 118 2.23 13.76 22.41
C SER A 118 1.33 14.60 23.34
N HIS A 119 1.73 15.85 23.60
CA HIS A 119 1.12 16.79 24.53
C HIS A 119 -0.28 17.31 24.17
N THR A 120 -1.14 16.49 23.57
CA THR A 120 -2.55 16.83 23.31
C THR A 120 -3.40 15.56 23.37
N ALA A 121 -3.66 15.03 24.54
CA ALA A 121 -4.68 13.99 24.69
C ALA A 121 -5.54 14.29 25.93
N THR A 122 -6.79 14.55 25.66
CA THR A 122 -7.88 14.51 26.65
C THR A 122 -8.02 13.07 27.12
N THR A 123 -7.85 12.89 28.42
CA THR A 123 -7.87 11.58 29.10
C THR A 123 -9.24 10.92 28.99
N SER A 124 -9.29 9.79 28.29
CA SER A 124 -10.30 8.74 28.57
C SER A 124 -9.58 7.51 29.12
N ASN A 125 -9.78 7.26 30.39
CA ASN A 125 -9.31 6.08 31.10
C ASN A 125 -9.98 4.82 30.52
N LEU A 126 -9.22 3.97 29.85
CA LEU A 126 -9.58 2.58 29.62
C LEU A 126 -8.64 1.72 30.47
N ALA A 127 -9.16 1.29 31.62
CA ALA A 127 -8.55 0.30 32.48
C ALA A 127 -8.65 -1.08 31.82
N GLY A 128 -7.54 -1.85 31.85
CA GLY A 128 -7.58 -3.29 31.58
C GLY A 128 -6.60 -3.83 30.55
N SER A 129 -5.33 -3.37 30.55
CA SER A 129 -4.27 -4.10 29.82
C SER A 129 -3.67 -5.16 30.73
N ALA A 130 -3.88 -6.45 30.40
CA ALA A 130 -3.11 -7.52 30.99
C ALA A 130 -1.61 -7.25 30.79
N VAL A 131 -0.84 -7.28 31.88
CA VAL A 131 0.62 -7.11 31.85
C VAL A 131 1.21 -8.26 31.04
N GLN A 132 1.69 -7.99 29.84
CA GLN A 132 2.44 -8.98 29.06
C GLN A 132 3.78 -9.22 29.74
N THR A 133 4.05 -10.48 30.15
CA THR A 133 5.28 -10.89 30.84
C THR A 133 6.40 -11.32 29.88
N GLY A 134 6.25 -11.11 28.57
CA GLY A 134 7.21 -11.48 27.51
C GLY A 134 7.71 -10.29 26.70
N PRO A 135 8.71 -10.47 25.81
CA PRO A 135 9.12 -9.42 24.88
C PRO A 135 7.95 -9.04 23.99
N TYR A 136 7.79 -7.72 23.75
CA TYR A 136 6.71 -7.20 22.92
C TYR A 136 6.83 -7.71 21.48
N ASP A 137 5.75 -8.29 20.95
CA ASP A 137 5.61 -8.70 19.55
C ASP A 137 4.41 -7.96 18.92
N TRP A 138 4.67 -7.02 18.04
CA TRP A 138 3.67 -6.24 17.34
C TRP A 138 2.67 -7.12 16.54
N ARG A 139 3.13 -8.25 16.00
CA ARG A 139 2.26 -9.18 15.27
C ARG A 139 1.25 -9.87 16.17
N ALA A 140 1.65 -10.18 17.41
CA ALA A 140 0.74 -10.72 18.41
C ALA A 140 -0.36 -9.70 18.76
N GLN A 141 -0.02 -8.40 18.85
CA GLN A 141 -1.00 -7.34 19.08
C GLN A 141 -1.98 -7.19 17.91
N GLU A 142 -1.47 -7.20 16.67
CA GLU A 142 -2.35 -7.15 15.49
C GLU A 142 -3.26 -8.38 15.41
N ASN A 143 -2.74 -9.57 15.71
CA ASN A 143 -3.54 -10.79 15.78
C ASN A 143 -4.59 -10.73 16.90
N GLN A 144 -4.28 -10.12 18.03
CA GLN A 144 -5.25 -9.92 19.13
C GLN A 144 -6.39 -8.99 18.66
N ARG A 145 -6.08 -7.93 17.93
CA ARG A 145 -7.10 -7.05 17.33
C ARG A 145 -7.97 -7.80 16.31
N LEU A 146 -7.38 -8.64 15.50
CA LEU A 146 -8.12 -9.48 14.56
C LEU A 146 -9.06 -10.47 15.27
N ALA A 147 -8.68 -10.95 16.45
CA ALA A 147 -9.47 -11.85 17.25
C ALA A 147 -10.58 -11.15 18.08
N ASP A 148 -10.50 -9.82 18.26
CA ASP A 148 -11.55 -9.04 18.92
C ASP A 148 -12.63 -8.66 17.91
N PRO A 149 -13.83 -9.25 17.97
CA PRO A 149 -14.87 -8.99 16.99
C PRO A 149 -15.41 -7.55 17.02
N SER A 150 -15.20 -6.81 18.11
CA SER A 150 -15.63 -5.40 18.22
C SER A 150 -14.64 -4.42 17.61
N ALA A 151 -13.38 -4.83 17.41
CA ALA A 151 -12.34 -3.98 16.86
C ALA A 151 -12.52 -3.71 15.36
N ALA A 152 -12.26 -2.48 14.93
CA ALA A 152 -12.13 -2.16 13.51
C ALA A 152 -10.66 -2.29 13.09
N VAL A 153 -10.35 -3.20 12.18
CA VAL A 153 -8.98 -3.43 11.71
C VAL A 153 -8.74 -2.68 10.40
N VAL A 154 -7.85 -1.70 10.46
CA VAL A 154 -7.31 -0.96 9.31
C VAL A 154 -5.90 -1.45 9.06
N SER A 155 -5.57 -1.78 7.81
CA SER A 155 -4.21 -2.18 7.42
C SER A 155 -3.18 -1.14 7.85
N ILE A 156 -2.05 -1.59 8.36
CA ILE A 156 -1.02 -0.75 8.98
C ILE A 156 -0.55 0.35 8.03
N TYR A 157 -0.39 0.04 6.74
CA TYR A 157 0.10 1.01 5.76
C TYR A 157 -0.80 2.25 5.59
N ALA A 158 -2.08 2.13 5.92
CA ALA A 158 -3.08 3.18 5.72
C ALA A 158 -3.41 3.99 6.98
N ARG A 159 -2.82 3.64 8.12
CA ARG A 159 -3.08 4.33 9.40
C ARG A 159 -2.48 5.73 9.49
N GLY A 160 -1.47 6.04 8.67
CA GLY A 160 -0.77 7.32 8.61
C GLY A 160 -1.28 8.25 7.51
N ARG A 161 -0.37 9.11 7.03
CA ARG A 161 -0.61 9.97 5.87
C ARG A 161 -0.60 9.17 4.57
N ASP A 162 -1.21 9.77 3.55
CA ASP A 162 -1.24 9.24 2.18
C ASP A 162 0.19 9.05 1.64
N TYR A 163 0.62 7.79 1.58
CA TYR A 163 1.96 7.42 1.15
C TYR A 163 2.25 7.82 -0.30
N HIS A 164 1.26 7.88 -1.17
CA HIS A 164 1.44 8.34 -2.56
C HIS A 164 2.04 9.76 -2.59
N LYS A 165 1.54 10.66 -1.73
CA LYS A 165 2.03 12.04 -1.64
C LYS A 165 3.39 12.11 -0.98
N VAL A 166 3.59 11.35 0.09
CA VAL A 166 4.87 11.31 0.83
C VAL A 166 5.97 10.76 -0.08
N MET A 167 5.73 9.64 -0.75
CA MET A 167 6.69 9.02 -1.67
C MET A 167 7.00 9.92 -2.86
N ARG A 168 5.96 10.41 -3.55
CA ARG A 168 6.14 11.27 -4.74
C ARG A 168 6.95 12.52 -4.42
N ASN A 169 6.69 13.17 -3.29
CA ASN A 169 7.44 14.36 -2.88
C ASN A 169 8.92 14.04 -2.66
N ARG A 170 9.23 12.92 -1.97
CA ARG A 170 10.62 12.49 -1.70
C ARG A 170 11.35 12.03 -2.96
N LEU A 171 10.66 11.34 -3.86
CA LEU A 171 11.20 10.95 -5.17
C LEU A 171 11.52 12.19 -6.01
N GLN A 172 10.64 13.18 -5.99
CA GLN A 172 10.87 14.45 -6.68
C GLN A 172 12.09 15.18 -6.12
N GLN A 173 12.23 15.26 -4.80
CA GLN A 173 13.43 15.85 -4.16
C GLN A 173 14.71 15.09 -4.53
N LEU A 174 14.64 13.76 -4.65
CA LEU A 174 15.79 12.97 -5.10
C LEU A 174 16.15 13.29 -6.55
N ALA A 175 15.17 13.42 -7.44
CA ALA A 175 15.38 13.83 -8.83
C ALA A 175 15.97 15.25 -8.93
N GLU A 176 15.50 16.19 -8.12
CA GLU A 176 16.04 17.55 -8.05
C GLU A 176 17.50 17.58 -7.58
N LYS A 177 17.90 16.73 -6.62
CA LYS A 177 19.31 16.58 -6.21
C LYS A 177 20.16 16.02 -7.36
N ILE A 178 19.64 15.10 -8.15
CA ILE A 178 20.32 14.58 -9.35
C ILE A 178 20.48 15.72 -10.37
N GLU A 179 19.40 16.45 -10.66
CA GLU A 179 19.42 17.56 -11.62
C GLU A 179 20.42 18.66 -11.22
N ALA A 180 20.47 19.02 -9.93
CA ALA A 180 21.44 19.97 -9.39
C ALA A 180 22.89 19.52 -9.61
N GLN A 181 23.14 18.22 -9.67
CA GLN A 181 24.48 17.65 -9.86
C GLN A 181 24.90 17.54 -11.32
N ILE A 182 23.98 17.18 -12.21
CA ILE A 182 24.31 16.85 -13.62
C ILE A 182 23.66 17.80 -14.63
N GLY A 183 22.87 18.79 -14.16
CA GLY A 183 22.03 19.64 -15.02
C GLY A 183 20.75 18.90 -15.47
N ALA A 184 19.91 19.58 -16.26
CA ALA A 184 18.59 19.07 -16.66
C ALA A 184 18.67 17.70 -17.34
N PHE A 185 17.85 16.74 -16.97
CA PHE A 185 17.79 15.37 -17.53
C PHE A 185 16.34 14.90 -17.62
N GLY A 186 16.09 13.87 -18.43
CA GLY A 186 14.76 13.28 -18.54
C GLY A 186 14.48 12.36 -17.37
N PHE A 187 13.42 12.67 -16.59
CA PHE A 187 12.99 11.78 -15.53
C PHE A 187 11.47 11.78 -15.34
N ARG A 188 10.96 10.73 -14.72
CA ARG A 188 9.59 10.64 -14.23
C ARG A 188 9.50 9.81 -12.98
N VAL A 189 8.82 10.35 -11.95
CA VAL A 189 8.60 9.67 -10.67
C VAL A 189 7.30 8.88 -10.66
N PHE A 190 7.32 7.69 -10.05
CA PHE A 190 6.19 6.80 -9.92
C PHE A 190 6.08 6.26 -8.49
N THR A 191 4.86 5.93 -8.08
CA THR A 191 4.56 5.18 -6.86
C THR A 191 3.16 4.59 -6.99
N ASP A 192 3.00 3.30 -6.73
CA ASP A 192 1.77 2.50 -6.65
C ASP A 192 0.78 2.72 -7.82
N SER A 193 0.02 3.80 -7.84
CA SER A 193 -1.05 4.06 -8.83
C SER A 193 -0.59 4.20 -10.29
N ALA A 194 0.68 4.03 -10.57
CA ALA A 194 1.26 4.10 -11.90
C ALA A 194 1.26 2.73 -12.62
N PRO A 195 1.33 2.70 -13.96
CA PRO A 195 1.43 1.46 -14.71
C PRO A 195 2.85 0.89 -14.68
N VAL A 196 3.35 0.53 -13.50
CA VAL A 196 4.70 0.06 -13.22
C VAL A 196 4.64 -1.30 -12.54
N LEU A 197 5.58 -2.19 -12.84
CA LEU A 197 5.81 -3.45 -12.12
C LEU A 197 6.86 -3.22 -11.02
N GLU A 198 6.46 -2.54 -9.94
CA GLU A 198 7.35 -2.09 -8.87
C GLU A 198 8.15 -3.24 -8.23
N VAL A 199 7.49 -4.38 -7.97
CA VAL A 199 8.13 -5.55 -7.34
C VAL A 199 9.19 -6.14 -8.25
N GLU A 200 8.93 -6.23 -9.55
CA GLU A 200 9.88 -6.77 -10.54
C GLU A 200 11.10 -5.85 -10.69
N LEU A 201 10.87 -4.52 -10.73
CA LEU A 201 11.95 -3.54 -10.76
C LEU A 201 12.80 -3.57 -9.49
N ALA A 202 12.14 -3.63 -8.32
CA ALA A 202 12.82 -3.69 -7.03
C ALA A 202 13.65 -4.98 -6.88
N GLN A 203 13.13 -6.12 -7.35
CA GLN A 203 13.86 -7.38 -7.38
C GLN A 203 15.07 -7.27 -8.32
N LYS A 204 14.88 -6.72 -9.52
CA LYS A 204 15.95 -6.51 -10.49
C LYS A 204 17.03 -5.55 -9.98
N ALA A 205 16.65 -4.56 -9.18
CA ALA A 205 17.55 -3.63 -8.49
C ALA A 205 18.23 -4.22 -7.24
N GLY A 206 18.07 -5.52 -6.96
CA GLY A 206 18.68 -6.19 -5.82
C GLY A 206 18.17 -5.73 -4.44
N ILE A 207 16.96 -5.12 -4.39
CA ILE A 207 16.36 -4.65 -3.12
C ILE A 207 15.78 -5.81 -2.33
N GLY A 208 15.38 -6.90 -3.00
CA GLY A 208 14.82 -8.07 -2.34
C GLY A 208 14.28 -9.09 -3.35
N TRP A 209 13.43 -10.00 -2.90
CA TRP A 209 12.81 -11.03 -3.73
C TRP A 209 11.28 -10.98 -3.63
N ARG A 210 10.60 -11.37 -4.67
CA ARG A 210 9.15 -11.55 -4.67
C ARG A 210 8.76 -12.75 -3.81
N GLY A 211 7.99 -12.53 -2.76
CA GLY A 211 7.45 -13.58 -1.90
C GLY A 211 6.28 -14.33 -2.53
N LYS A 212 5.91 -15.50 -1.96
CA LYS A 212 4.74 -16.27 -2.42
C LYS A 212 3.42 -15.51 -2.32
N HIS A 213 3.34 -14.48 -1.45
CA HIS A 213 2.21 -13.55 -1.32
C HIS A 213 2.26 -12.38 -2.31
N THR A 214 3.17 -12.40 -3.28
CA THR A 214 3.42 -11.41 -4.34
C THR A 214 4.08 -10.10 -3.93
N LEU A 215 4.19 -9.80 -2.64
CA LEU A 215 4.91 -8.60 -2.17
C LEU A 215 6.41 -8.83 -2.18
N LEU A 216 7.17 -7.72 -2.28
CA LEU A 216 8.62 -7.76 -2.11
C LEU A 216 8.98 -8.08 -0.66
N LEU A 217 9.95 -8.95 -0.47
CA LEU A 217 10.56 -9.29 0.82
C LEU A 217 12.03 -8.91 0.82
N GLN A 218 12.53 -8.53 1.99
CA GLN A 218 13.96 -8.33 2.22
C GLN A 218 14.39 -8.98 3.54
N ARG A 219 15.63 -9.45 3.61
CA ARG A 219 16.17 -10.24 4.72
C ARG A 219 16.14 -9.52 6.06
N ASP A 220 16.43 -8.21 6.06
CA ASP A 220 16.56 -7.36 7.24
C ASP A 220 15.42 -6.37 7.45
N ALA A 221 14.35 -6.46 6.65
CA ALA A 221 13.23 -5.52 6.70
C ALA A 221 11.85 -6.15 6.51
N GLY A 222 11.76 -7.44 6.19
CA GLY A 222 10.48 -8.09 5.88
C GLY A 222 9.83 -7.50 4.63
N SER A 223 8.54 -7.14 4.71
CA SER A 223 7.75 -6.59 3.61
C SER A 223 6.93 -5.33 3.98
N LEU A 224 7.11 -4.76 5.18
CA LEU A 224 6.33 -3.59 5.62
C LEU A 224 7.00 -2.28 5.15
N PHE A 225 7.03 -2.08 3.84
CA PHE A 225 7.58 -0.88 3.21
C PHE A 225 6.86 -0.57 1.90
N PHE A 226 6.89 0.71 1.50
CA PHE A 226 6.44 1.16 0.20
C PHE A 226 7.60 1.13 -0.80
N LEU A 227 7.24 0.99 -2.08
CA LEU A 227 8.14 1.10 -3.22
C LEU A 227 7.85 2.38 -4.00
N GLY A 228 8.83 2.83 -4.77
CA GLY A 228 8.68 3.93 -5.70
C GLY A 228 9.85 4.00 -6.66
N GLU A 229 9.65 4.58 -7.83
CA GLU A 229 10.59 4.59 -8.94
C GLU A 229 10.83 5.98 -9.50
N ILE A 230 12.06 6.18 -9.99
CA ILE A 230 12.41 7.28 -10.89
C ILE A 230 12.94 6.66 -12.18
N TYR A 231 12.21 6.85 -13.27
CA TYR A 231 12.68 6.50 -14.61
C TYR A 231 13.59 7.61 -15.10
N VAL A 232 14.78 7.29 -15.62
CA VAL A 232 15.79 8.27 -15.99
C VAL A 232 16.41 7.96 -17.35
N ASP A 233 16.79 9.01 -18.09
CA ASP A 233 17.52 8.94 -19.35
C ASP A 233 19.06 8.99 -19.18
N VAL A 234 19.54 8.74 -17.97
CA VAL A 234 20.96 8.70 -17.62
C VAL A 234 21.43 7.24 -17.56
N PRO A 235 22.53 6.87 -18.24
CA PRO A 235 23.02 5.49 -18.32
C PRO A 235 23.80 5.08 -17.05
N LEU A 236 23.17 5.22 -15.89
CA LEU A 236 23.76 4.82 -14.59
C LEU A 236 24.18 3.35 -14.62
N PRO A 237 25.26 2.94 -13.94
CA PRO A 237 25.59 1.53 -13.73
C PRO A 237 24.49 0.88 -12.87
N THR A 238 24.08 -0.33 -13.24
CA THR A 238 23.09 -1.09 -12.45
C THR A 238 23.74 -1.73 -11.23
N ASP A 239 22.93 -2.00 -10.19
CA ASP A 239 23.43 -2.70 -9.01
C ASP A 239 23.91 -4.13 -9.33
N ALA A 240 23.31 -4.78 -10.31
CA ALA A 240 23.80 -6.08 -10.80
C ALA A 240 25.24 -6.03 -11.38
N GLN A 241 25.65 -4.88 -11.93
CA GLN A 241 27.01 -4.65 -12.46
C GLN A 241 28.00 -4.26 -11.38
N THR A 242 27.59 -3.39 -10.43
CA THR A 242 28.50 -2.79 -9.45
C THR A 242 28.53 -3.50 -8.09
N ALA A 243 27.53 -4.33 -7.80
CA ALA A 243 27.37 -5.05 -6.55
C ALA A 243 26.85 -6.48 -6.82
N PRO A 244 27.68 -7.37 -7.43
CA PRO A 244 27.27 -8.73 -7.81
C PRO A 244 26.72 -9.55 -6.63
N GLU A 245 27.11 -9.24 -5.40
CA GLU A 245 26.56 -9.84 -4.17
C GLU A 245 25.09 -9.47 -3.92
N ARG A 246 24.59 -8.44 -4.61
CA ARG A 246 23.20 -8.02 -4.64
C ARG A 246 22.49 -8.39 -5.94
N ALA A 247 23.03 -9.40 -6.64
CA ALA A 247 22.39 -9.90 -7.85
C ALA A 247 20.90 -10.17 -7.61
N PRO A 248 20.03 -9.95 -8.61
CA PRO A 248 18.59 -10.18 -8.48
C PRO A 248 18.32 -11.60 -7.98
N GLU A 249 17.58 -11.70 -6.87
CA GLU A 249 17.16 -12.99 -6.34
C GLU A 249 15.94 -13.50 -7.11
N THR A 250 15.83 -14.80 -7.31
CA THR A 250 14.67 -15.40 -7.96
C THR A 250 13.42 -15.27 -7.08
N PRO A 251 12.22 -15.22 -7.67
CA PRO A 251 10.96 -15.25 -6.89
C PRO A 251 10.98 -16.39 -5.88
N GLY A 252 10.68 -16.10 -4.62
CA GLY A 252 10.63 -17.10 -3.56
C GLY A 252 11.95 -17.62 -3.05
N ALA A 253 13.09 -17.03 -3.43
CA ALA A 253 14.44 -17.49 -3.08
C ALA A 253 14.59 -17.95 -1.63
N HIS A 254 13.90 -17.29 -0.69
CA HIS A 254 13.96 -17.59 0.75
C HIS A 254 12.62 -18.00 1.34
N CYS A 255 11.61 -18.29 0.52
CA CYS A 255 10.32 -18.83 0.98
C CYS A 255 10.38 -20.35 1.20
N GLY A 256 11.24 -21.09 0.46
CA GLY A 256 11.38 -22.53 0.55
C GLY A 256 10.03 -23.26 0.48
N SER A 257 9.80 -24.22 1.39
CA SER A 257 8.55 -24.96 1.52
C SER A 257 7.47 -24.22 2.29
N CYS A 258 7.72 -23.00 2.84
CA CYS A 258 6.76 -22.26 3.64
C CYS A 258 5.51 -21.87 2.85
N THR A 259 4.32 -22.15 3.40
CA THR A 259 3.00 -21.85 2.82
C THR A 259 2.13 -20.94 3.71
N ARG A 260 2.69 -20.41 4.81
CA ARG A 260 1.92 -19.69 5.83
C ARG A 260 1.05 -18.56 5.28
N CYS A 261 1.54 -17.77 4.33
CA CYS A 261 0.77 -16.67 3.74
C CYS A 261 -0.39 -17.16 2.88
N ILE A 262 -0.26 -18.34 2.25
CA ILE A 262 -1.32 -18.97 1.44
C ILE A 262 -2.41 -19.51 2.37
N GLU A 263 -2.01 -20.25 3.41
CA GLU A 263 -2.92 -20.87 4.39
C GLU A 263 -3.66 -19.83 5.24
N ALA A 264 -2.99 -18.73 5.59
CA ALA A 264 -3.57 -17.67 6.41
C ALA A 264 -4.51 -16.74 5.64
N CYS A 265 -4.54 -16.80 4.31
CA CYS A 265 -5.43 -15.93 3.52
C CYS A 265 -6.89 -16.33 3.72
N PRO A 266 -7.73 -15.52 4.41
CA PRO A 266 -9.07 -15.95 4.81
C PRO A 266 -9.97 -16.28 3.62
N THR A 267 -9.75 -15.61 2.49
CA THR A 267 -10.55 -15.75 1.28
C THR A 267 -9.90 -16.66 0.23
N GLY A 268 -8.70 -17.20 0.49
CA GLY A 268 -7.94 -17.97 -0.47
C GLY A 268 -7.55 -17.17 -1.72
N ALA A 269 -7.32 -15.87 -1.57
CA ALA A 269 -6.95 -14.99 -2.67
C ALA A 269 -5.56 -15.30 -3.26
N ILE A 270 -4.63 -15.85 -2.46
CA ILE A 270 -3.35 -16.35 -2.96
C ILE A 270 -3.59 -17.76 -3.51
N VAL A 271 -3.98 -17.82 -4.78
CA VAL A 271 -4.47 -19.07 -5.43
C VAL A 271 -3.34 -20.07 -5.69
N GLU A 272 -2.13 -19.58 -5.83
CA GLU A 272 -0.89 -20.35 -5.94
C GLU A 272 0.31 -19.45 -5.57
N PRO A 273 1.49 -19.98 -5.29
CA PRO A 273 2.66 -19.16 -5.07
C PRO A 273 2.87 -18.13 -6.19
N TYR A 274 3.06 -16.86 -5.80
CA TYR A 274 3.31 -15.72 -6.70
C TYR A 274 2.10 -15.26 -7.53
N ARG A 275 0.88 -15.76 -7.23
CA ARG A 275 -0.33 -15.36 -7.93
C ARG A 275 -1.47 -15.06 -6.97
N VAL A 276 -2.01 -13.86 -7.08
CA VAL A 276 -3.19 -13.40 -6.32
C VAL A 276 -4.35 -13.17 -7.28
N ASP A 277 -5.50 -13.76 -6.98
CA ASP A 277 -6.76 -13.34 -7.57
C ASP A 277 -7.31 -12.16 -6.76
N ALA A 278 -7.19 -10.94 -7.29
CA ALA A 278 -7.60 -9.75 -6.58
C ALA A 278 -9.10 -9.77 -6.23
N ARG A 279 -9.95 -10.39 -7.04
CA ARG A 279 -11.41 -10.48 -6.80
C ARG A 279 -11.75 -11.11 -5.46
N ARG A 280 -10.84 -11.91 -4.91
CA ARG A 280 -10.97 -12.57 -3.60
C ARG A 280 -10.19 -11.84 -2.51
N CYS A 281 -9.23 -10.97 -2.86
CA CYS A 281 -8.37 -10.29 -1.89
C CYS A 281 -9.16 -9.28 -1.05
N ILE A 282 -9.06 -9.34 0.28
CA ILE A 282 -9.76 -8.43 1.18
C ILE A 282 -9.32 -6.97 0.92
N SER A 283 -8.06 -6.73 0.57
CA SER A 283 -7.62 -5.39 0.17
C SER A 283 -8.40 -4.88 -1.04
N TYR A 284 -8.58 -5.71 -2.08
CA TYR A 284 -9.39 -5.34 -3.23
C TYR A 284 -10.86 -5.11 -2.84
N LEU A 285 -11.46 -6.03 -2.09
CA LEU A 285 -12.87 -5.95 -1.69
C LEU A 285 -13.19 -4.70 -0.88
N THR A 286 -12.25 -4.24 -0.05
CA THR A 286 -12.45 -3.09 0.84
C THR A 286 -11.99 -1.76 0.23
N ILE A 287 -11.20 -1.77 -0.83
CA ILE A 287 -10.56 -0.57 -1.40
C ILE A 287 -10.99 -0.31 -2.84
N GLU A 288 -10.89 -1.30 -3.72
CA GLU A 288 -11.07 -1.13 -5.16
C GLU A 288 -12.49 -1.41 -5.62
N LEU A 289 -13.12 -2.47 -5.09
CA LEU A 289 -14.50 -2.82 -5.42
C LEU A 289 -15.45 -1.68 -5.01
N LYS A 290 -16.23 -1.18 -5.96
CA LYS A 290 -17.19 -0.08 -5.71
C LYS A 290 -18.61 -0.58 -5.43
N GLY A 291 -18.96 -1.74 -5.95
CA GLY A 291 -20.29 -2.34 -5.77
C GLY A 291 -20.46 -3.10 -4.46
N SER A 292 -21.43 -3.97 -4.47
CA SER A 292 -21.74 -4.89 -3.37
C SER A 292 -20.62 -5.91 -3.19
N ILE A 293 -20.21 -6.16 -1.94
CA ILE A 293 -19.27 -7.25 -1.62
C ILE A 293 -20.02 -8.57 -1.76
N PRO A 294 -19.48 -9.56 -2.51
CA PRO A 294 -20.11 -10.87 -2.65
C PRO A 294 -20.45 -11.51 -1.30
N GLN A 295 -21.67 -12.02 -1.17
CA GLN A 295 -22.19 -12.49 0.11
C GLN A 295 -21.37 -13.64 0.72
N ASP A 296 -20.85 -14.53 -0.11
CA ASP A 296 -19.98 -15.64 0.29
C ASP A 296 -18.62 -15.20 0.84
N LEU A 297 -18.14 -14.01 0.46
CA LEU A 297 -16.88 -13.45 0.94
C LEU A 297 -17.05 -12.58 2.21
N ARG A 298 -18.25 -12.05 2.48
CA ARG A 298 -18.48 -11.17 3.65
C ARG A 298 -18.05 -11.81 4.97
N PRO A 299 -18.43 -13.08 5.29
CA PRO A 299 -17.99 -13.72 6.54
C PRO A 299 -16.47 -13.87 6.65
N LEU A 300 -15.78 -14.04 5.52
CA LEU A 300 -14.34 -14.25 5.48
C LEU A 300 -13.52 -12.96 5.69
N ILE A 301 -14.14 -11.80 5.52
CA ILE A 301 -13.50 -10.50 5.75
C ILE A 301 -13.23 -10.27 7.24
N GLY A 302 -14.07 -10.84 8.13
CA GLY A 302 -13.97 -10.62 9.56
C GLY A 302 -14.20 -9.14 9.92
N ASN A 303 -13.36 -8.58 10.75
CA ASN A 303 -13.43 -7.19 11.22
C ASN A 303 -12.48 -6.23 10.46
N ARG A 304 -11.99 -6.63 9.27
CA ARG A 304 -11.12 -5.81 8.42
C ARG A 304 -11.96 -4.82 7.63
N VAL A 305 -11.75 -3.53 7.88
CA VAL A 305 -12.56 -2.45 7.29
C VAL A 305 -11.84 -1.72 6.15
N TYR A 306 -10.51 -1.81 6.09
CA TYR A 306 -9.71 -1.23 5.02
C TYR A 306 -8.37 -1.97 4.86
N GLY A 307 -8.17 -2.65 3.73
CA GLY A 307 -6.96 -3.43 3.48
C GLY A 307 -6.90 -4.71 4.33
N CYS A 308 -5.80 -5.42 4.24
CA CYS A 308 -5.56 -6.67 4.96
C CYS A 308 -4.05 -6.93 5.05
N ASP A 309 -3.56 -7.26 6.24
CA ASP A 309 -2.15 -7.54 6.49
C ASP A 309 -1.87 -9.02 6.81
N ASP A 310 -2.87 -9.92 6.70
CA ASP A 310 -2.75 -11.30 7.16
C ASP A 310 -1.55 -12.05 6.57
N CYS A 311 -1.36 -11.93 5.24
CA CYS A 311 -0.24 -12.58 4.57
C CYS A 311 1.12 -12.00 4.99
N GLN A 312 1.15 -10.76 5.50
CA GLN A 312 2.36 -10.12 6.02
C GLN A 312 2.60 -10.46 7.49
N THR A 313 1.55 -10.44 8.33
CA THR A 313 1.69 -10.72 9.77
C THR A 313 2.16 -12.14 10.06
N VAL A 314 1.73 -13.11 9.25
CA VAL A 314 2.17 -14.51 9.39
C VAL A 314 3.53 -14.79 8.76
N CYS A 315 4.05 -13.88 7.93
CA CYS A 315 5.32 -14.10 7.25
C CYS A 315 6.49 -14.08 8.24
N PRO A 316 7.32 -15.15 8.30
CA PRO A 316 8.44 -15.21 9.23
C PRO A 316 9.47 -14.08 9.03
N TRP A 317 9.59 -13.56 7.82
CA TRP A 317 10.51 -12.47 7.51
C TRP A 317 10.10 -11.14 8.16
N ASN A 318 8.83 -10.95 8.47
CA ASN A 318 8.36 -9.72 9.13
C ASN A 318 8.72 -9.60 10.62
N LYS A 319 9.42 -10.59 11.18
CA LYS A 319 10.14 -10.40 12.46
C LYS A 319 11.28 -9.37 12.34
N PHE A 320 11.76 -9.10 11.13
CA PHE A 320 12.79 -8.12 10.83
C PHE A 320 12.21 -6.77 10.33
N ALA A 321 10.90 -6.58 10.41
CA ALA A 321 10.27 -5.33 10.01
C ALA A 321 10.92 -4.13 10.74
N GLN A 322 11.10 -3.04 10.01
CA GLN A 322 11.76 -1.84 10.49
C GLN A 322 10.72 -0.75 10.78
N ALA A 323 11.03 0.09 11.77
CA ALA A 323 10.21 1.28 12.04
C ALA A 323 10.25 2.25 10.86
N ALA A 324 9.13 2.95 10.66
CA ALA A 324 9.07 4.08 9.73
C ALA A 324 10.10 5.15 10.13
N PRO A 325 10.92 5.63 9.18
CA PRO A 325 11.92 6.66 9.46
C PRO A 325 11.32 8.07 9.50
N VAL A 326 10.02 8.20 9.23
CA VAL A 326 9.33 9.49 9.10
C VAL A 326 8.00 9.45 9.84
N ALA A 327 7.67 10.54 10.52
CA ALA A 327 6.44 10.71 11.28
C ALA A 327 5.17 10.76 10.39
N ASP A 328 5.33 10.92 9.08
CA ASP A 328 4.21 10.86 8.14
C ASP A 328 3.41 9.56 8.24
N PHE A 329 4.03 8.46 8.65
CA PHE A 329 3.41 7.14 8.78
C PHE A 329 2.95 6.80 10.20
N ASP A 330 3.09 7.74 11.16
CA ASP A 330 2.53 7.57 12.51
C ASP A 330 1.00 7.46 12.46
N VAL A 331 0.45 6.72 13.41
CA VAL A 331 -0.99 6.45 13.48
C VAL A 331 -1.78 7.73 13.69
N ARG A 332 -2.82 7.93 12.88
CA ARG A 332 -3.74 9.06 12.94
C ARG A 332 -5.12 8.60 13.42
N HIS A 333 -5.82 9.49 14.11
CA HIS A 333 -7.22 9.32 14.51
C HIS A 333 -7.53 8.02 15.28
N GLY A 334 -6.54 7.39 15.91
CA GLY A 334 -6.71 6.15 16.64
C GLY A 334 -7.08 4.93 15.79
N LEU A 335 -6.73 4.94 14.49
CA LEU A 335 -7.04 3.84 13.55
C LEU A 335 -6.41 2.49 13.94
N ASP A 336 -5.46 2.48 14.88
CA ASP A 336 -4.86 1.29 15.48
C ASP A 336 -5.67 0.68 16.61
N ARG A 337 -6.73 1.36 17.11
CA ARG A 337 -7.47 0.98 18.32
C ARG A 337 -8.98 1.23 18.26
N ALA A 338 -9.48 1.85 17.22
CA ALA A 338 -10.89 2.16 17.08
C ALA A 338 -11.75 0.88 17.07
N THR A 339 -12.98 0.99 17.59
CA THR A 339 -14.00 -0.03 17.45
C THR A 339 -14.80 0.16 16.16
N LEU A 340 -15.53 -0.87 15.74
CA LEU A 340 -16.43 -0.79 14.59
C LEU A 340 -17.50 0.29 14.80
N VAL A 341 -18.06 0.37 16.01
CA VAL A 341 -19.11 1.34 16.35
C VAL A 341 -18.57 2.77 16.31
N ASP A 342 -17.36 3.01 16.87
CA ASP A 342 -16.73 4.34 16.85
C ASP A 342 -16.58 4.88 15.43
N LEU A 343 -16.11 4.02 14.50
CA LEU A 343 -15.90 4.43 13.12
C LEU A 343 -17.20 4.52 12.32
N PHE A 344 -18.19 3.69 12.64
CA PHE A 344 -19.48 3.70 11.98
C PHE A 344 -20.33 4.90 12.38
N ALA A 345 -20.11 5.46 13.56
CA ALA A 345 -20.75 6.66 14.06
C ALA A 345 -20.28 7.96 13.36
N TRP A 346 -19.16 7.91 12.61
CA TRP A 346 -18.72 9.11 11.88
C TRP A 346 -19.76 9.55 10.85
N SER A 347 -19.99 10.86 10.79
CA SER A 347 -20.73 11.49 9.70
C SER A 347 -19.87 11.55 8.42
N ALA A 348 -20.48 11.92 7.30
CA ALA A 348 -19.74 12.15 6.06
C ALA A 348 -18.70 13.26 6.22
N ASP A 349 -19.05 14.32 6.95
CA ASP A 349 -18.13 15.44 7.24
C ASP A 349 -16.99 15.02 8.17
N ASP A 350 -17.28 14.18 9.18
CA ASP A 350 -16.23 13.59 10.04
C ASP A 350 -15.26 12.76 9.22
N PHE A 351 -15.79 11.87 8.37
CA PHE A 351 -14.96 11.03 7.49
C PHE A 351 -14.11 11.91 6.57
N ASP A 352 -14.70 12.87 5.88
CA ASP A 352 -13.96 13.72 4.95
C ASP A 352 -12.86 14.53 5.67
N THR A 353 -13.18 15.11 6.82
CA THR A 353 -12.24 15.91 7.62
C THR A 353 -11.11 15.06 8.18
N ARG A 354 -11.42 13.91 8.82
CA ARG A 354 -10.41 13.04 9.45
C ARG A 354 -9.54 12.36 8.42
N MET A 355 -10.10 11.98 7.27
CA MET A 355 -9.38 11.30 6.20
C MET A 355 -8.66 12.25 5.24
N GLN A 356 -8.64 13.56 5.49
CA GLN A 356 -7.80 14.49 4.73
C GLN A 356 -6.33 14.07 4.80
N GLY A 357 -5.72 13.89 3.61
CA GLY A 357 -4.34 13.43 3.48
C GLY A 357 -4.10 11.99 3.93
N SER A 358 -5.13 11.15 3.99
CA SER A 358 -5.06 9.70 4.16
C SER A 358 -5.40 8.97 2.86
N ALA A 359 -4.78 7.82 2.62
CA ALA A 359 -5.12 6.94 1.51
C ALA A 359 -6.56 6.40 1.59
N ILE A 360 -7.14 6.34 2.80
CA ILE A 360 -8.51 5.86 3.03
C ILE A 360 -9.54 6.77 2.36
N ARG A 361 -9.28 8.09 2.27
CA ARG A 361 -10.24 9.05 1.72
C ARG A 361 -10.73 8.67 0.32
N ARG A 362 -9.91 8.01 -0.49
CA ARG A 362 -10.21 7.67 -1.89
C ARG A 362 -11.36 6.68 -2.08
N ILE A 363 -11.68 5.87 -1.07
CA ILE A 363 -12.78 4.91 -1.20
C ILE A 363 -14.15 5.59 -1.09
N GLY A 364 -14.22 6.77 -0.46
CA GLY A 364 -15.45 7.50 -0.20
C GLY A 364 -16.21 6.97 1.03
N TYR A 365 -17.13 7.79 1.52
CA TYR A 365 -17.89 7.50 2.74
C TYR A 365 -18.83 6.31 2.59
N GLU A 366 -19.43 6.11 1.42
CA GLU A 366 -20.31 4.97 1.13
C GLU A 366 -19.57 3.63 1.29
N SER A 367 -18.41 3.48 0.64
CA SER A 367 -17.61 2.25 0.77
C SER A 367 -17.07 2.04 2.18
N TRP A 368 -16.77 3.14 2.90
CA TRP A 368 -16.38 3.11 4.30
C TRP A 368 -17.47 2.49 5.19
N LEU A 369 -18.72 2.99 5.07
CA LEU A 369 -19.86 2.45 5.80
C LEU A 369 -20.18 1.01 5.40
N ARG A 370 -20.11 0.68 4.09
CA ARG A 370 -20.29 -0.67 3.58
C ARG A 370 -19.34 -1.64 4.26
N ASN A 371 -18.06 -1.32 4.32
CA ASN A 371 -17.02 -2.18 4.90
C ASN A 371 -17.24 -2.36 6.42
N LEU A 372 -17.59 -1.29 7.12
CA LEU A 372 -17.90 -1.32 8.54
C LEU A 372 -19.13 -2.17 8.84
N ALA A 373 -20.19 -2.06 8.02
CA ALA A 373 -21.38 -2.89 8.16
C ALA A 373 -21.07 -4.39 8.04
N VAL A 374 -20.15 -4.77 7.10
CA VAL A 374 -19.67 -6.16 7.01
C VAL A 374 -18.94 -6.57 8.28
N GLY A 375 -18.03 -5.74 8.79
CA GLY A 375 -17.33 -6.01 10.05
C GLY A 375 -18.29 -6.20 11.23
N MET A 376 -19.30 -5.32 11.36
CA MET A 376 -20.33 -5.40 12.39
C MET A 376 -21.19 -6.66 12.27
N GLY A 377 -21.57 -7.04 11.05
CA GLY A 377 -22.28 -8.29 10.80
C GLY A 377 -21.47 -9.52 11.15
N ASN A 378 -20.16 -9.50 10.93
CA ASN A 378 -19.26 -10.57 11.37
C ASN A 378 -19.12 -10.60 12.90
N ALA A 379 -19.06 -9.44 13.55
CA ALA A 379 -19.06 -9.36 15.02
C ALA A 379 -20.32 -9.99 15.63
N LEU A 380 -21.49 -9.77 15.04
CA LEU A 380 -22.74 -10.38 15.51
C LEU A 380 -22.79 -11.90 15.28
N ARG A 381 -22.07 -12.42 14.29
CA ARG A 381 -21.94 -13.86 13.99
C ARG A 381 -20.86 -14.56 14.83
N ALA A 382 -20.00 -13.79 15.52
CA ALA A 382 -18.98 -14.34 16.38
C ALA A 382 -19.58 -15.04 17.59
N ASP A 383 -18.81 -15.93 18.22
CA ASP A 383 -19.23 -16.61 19.42
C ASP A 383 -19.68 -15.61 20.49
N ARG A 384 -20.80 -15.93 21.18
CA ARG A 384 -21.37 -15.07 22.22
C ARG A 384 -20.38 -14.77 23.36
N ALA A 385 -19.43 -15.65 23.59
CA ALA A 385 -18.41 -15.45 24.60
C ALA A 385 -17.32 -14.45 24.19
N SER A 386 -17.12 -14.21 22.89
CA SER A 386 -16.09 -13.32 22.36
C SER A 386 -16.57 -11.87 22.18
N LEU A 387 -17.88 -11.63 22.21
CA LEU A 387 -18.48 -10.30 22.10
C LEU A 387 -19.35 -10.04 23.33
N SER A 388 -19.05 -8.97 24.10
CA SER A 388 -19.84 -8.60 25.26
C SER A 388 -21.29 -8.25 24.90
N ALA A 389 -22.22 -8.43 25.85
CA ALA A 389 -23.64 -8.09 25.64
C ALA A 389 -23.81 -6.60 25.28
N ASP A 390 -23.08 -5.71 25.95
CA ASP A 390 -23.14 -4.27 25.71
C ASP A 390 -22.61 -3.92 24.30
N ALA A 391 -21.49 -4.53 23.86
CA ALA A 391 -20.97 -4.33 22.52
C ALA A 391 -21.93 -4.85 21.44
N ARG A 392 -22.61 -5.98 21.69
CA ARG A 392 -23.65 -6.52 20.78
C ARG A 392 -24.82 -5.55 20.65
N VAL A 393 -25.33 -5.00 21.77
CA VAL A 393 -26.40 -4.01 21.75
C VAL A 393 -25.97 -2.76 20.98
N ALA A 394 -24.79 -2.22 21.28
CA ALA A 394 -24.27 -1.04 20.59
C ALA A 394 -24.12 -1.25 19.07
N ILE A 395 -23.67 -2.43 18.64
CA ILE A 395 -23.57 -2.78 17.21
C ILE A 395 -24.97 -2.82 16.56
N VAL A 396 -25.93 -3.49 17.20
CA VAL A 396 -27.29 -3.62 16.66
C VAL A 396 -27.98 -2.25 16.56
N ASP A 397 -27.83 -1.40 17.57
CA ASP A 397 -28.43 -0.07 17.57
C ASP A 397 -27.81 0.83 16.50
N ALA A 398 -26.48 0.83 16.38
CA ALA A 398 -25.79 1.57 15.31
C ALA A 398 -26.21 1.12 13.90
N LEU A 399 -26.37 -0.19 13.67
CA LEU A 399 -26.85 -0.73 12.39
C LEU A 399 -28.31 -0.29 12.11
N ARG A 400 -29.19 -0.33 13.13
CA ARG A 400 -30.59 0.09 12.99
C ARG A 400 -30.74 1.54 12.63
N GLU A 401 -29.91 2.42 13.18
CA GLU A 401 -29.90 3.85 12.83
C GLU A 401 -29.63 4.08 11.35
N ARG A 402 -28.94 3.17 10.69
CA ARG A 402 -28.62 3.26 9.25
C ARG A 402 -29.40 2.30 8.36
N ALA A 403 -30.42 1.61 8.90
CA ALA A 403 -31.27 0.72 8.08
C ALA A 403 -32.01 1.47 6.97
N GLY A 404 -32.26 2.79 7.15
CA GLY A 404 -32.83 3.70 6.16
C GLY A 404 -31.82 4.58 5.42
N ASP A 405 -30.53 4.21 5.38
CA ASP A 405 -29.48 5.03 4.72
C ASP A 405 -29.85 5.35 3.26
N ALA A 406 -29.41 6.51 2.77
CA ALA A 406 -29.67 6.94 1.40
C ALA A 406 -29.03 6.01 0.36
N SER A 407 -27.85 5.43 0.66
CA SER A 407 -27.16 4.50 -0.22
C SER A 407 -27.79 3.11 -0.19
N ALA A 408 -28.16 2.59 -1.36
CA ALA A 408 -28.65 1.22 -1.49
C ALA A 408 -27.60 0.17 -1.10
N ILE A 409 -26.31 0.47 -1.39
CA ILE A 409 -25.19 -0.41 -1.04
C ILE A 409 -25.05 -0.48 0.48
N VAL A 410 -25.14 0.65 1.18
CA VAL A 410 -25.07 0.67 2.66
C VAL A 410 -26.25 -0.10 3.25
N ARG A 411 -27.49 0.16 2.78
CA ARG A 411 -28.68 -0.57 3.25
C ARG A 411 -28.54 -2.07 3.10
N GLU A 412 -28.15 -2.56 1.93
CA GLU A 412 -27.94 -3.98 1.65
C GLU A 412 -26.99 -4.64 2.65
N HIS A 413 -25.88 -3.96 2.97
CA HIS A 413 -24.89 -4.52 3.89
C HIS A 413 -25.31 -4.42 5.35
N VAL A 414 -26.07 -3.39 5.71
CA VAL A 414 -26.71 -3.25 7.03
C VAL A 414 -27.79 -4.32 7.23
N GLU A 415 -28.64 -4.58 6.23
CA GLU A 415 -29.63 -5.66 6.27
C GLU A 415 -28.96 -7.02 6.48
N TRP A 416 -27.93 -7.33 5.66
CA TRP A 416 -27.14 -8.54 5.83
C TRP A 416 -26.51 -8.66 7.23
N ALA A 417 -26.03 -7.56 7.79
CA ALA A 417 -25.47 -7.54 9.14
C ALA A 417 -26.54 -7.85 10.21
N LEU A 418 -27.72 -7.24 10.09
CA LEU A 418 -28.84 -7.40 11.02
C LEU A 418 -29.47 -8.80 10.99
N GLU A 419 -29.31 -9.59 9.93
CA GLU A 419 -29.75 -11.00 9.89
C GLU A 419 -29.12 -11.85 11.02
N ALA A 420 -28.03 -11.39 11.63
CA ALA A 420 -27.34 -12.07 12.75
C ALA A 420 -27.63 -11.47 14.13
N ALA A 421 -28.58 -10.50 14.23
CA ALA A 421 -28.86 -9.76 15.46
C ALA A 421 -29.65 -10.56 16.49
#